data_c34b391e367e8e3dc1556f7b01782005
#
_entry.id   c34b391e367e8e3dc1556f7b01782005
#
_cell.length_a   1.000
_cell.length_b   1.000
_cell.length_c   1.000
_cell.angle_alpha   90.00
_cell.angle_beta   90.00
_cell.angle_gamma   90.00
#
_symmetry.space_group_name_H-M   'P 1'
#
loop_
_entity.id
_entity.type
_entity.pdbx_description
1 polymer ?
#
loop_
_entity_poly.entity_id
_entity_poly.type
_entity_poly.pdbx_seq_one_letter_code
_entity_poly.pdbx_strand_id
1 'polypeptide(L)'
;MKIIVDAFGGDNAPLEIIKGCAQAISEFDDLSIILTGDEGKILKVAGENNVSLDRIEIHHCTEVITMEDHADAVLKTKKDSSMAVGLNLLKSGEGDAFISAGNSGALCMGATLSIKRIKGIKRPAFSPVMPSAKGFFMLVDGGANVDCRPEMLLQFAVMGSVYMEKVMKIKNPRVGLANVGTEEHKGNEFYQATYKLLKESNLNFVGNVEGRDIPQSACDVLVCDGFTGNLILKTYEGVAMVVMQEIKNMFYGSIRGKVSAALVLPDLKKLKKRLDHNTYGGAPVLGASKPVFKAHGSAKAVTIKNAIRISRDYVLADAIGEISKVINSED
;
A
#
# COMPACT_ATOMS: atom_id res chain seq x y z
N MET A 1 16.15 7.42 -11.75
CA MET A 1 15.46 7.21 -10.45
C MET A 1 15.96 5.90 -9.82
N LYS A 2 16.26 5.87 -8.53
CA LYS A 2 16.78 4.68 -7.85
C LYS A 2 15.79 4.20 -6.77
N ILE A 3 15.22 3.00 -6.92
CA ILE A 3 14.26 2.41 -5.98
C ILE A 3 14.96 1.32 -5.16
N ILE A 4 14.82 1.38 -3.83
CA ILE A 4 15.33 0.37 -2.91
C ILE A 4 14.24 -0.67 -2.67
N VAL A 5 14.57 -1.95 -2.78
CA VAL A 5 13.61 -3.05 -2.62
C VAL A 5 14.16 -4.09 -1.65
N ASP A 6 13.40 -4.41 -0.62
CA ASP A 6 13.65 -5.50 0.32
C ASP A 6 13.49 -6.85 -0.38
N ALA A 7 14.62 -7.52 -0.66
CA ALA A 7 14.61 -8.77 -1.41
C ALA A 7 14.06 -9.97 -0.61
N PHE A 8 13.99 -9.88 0.71
CA PHE A 8 13.57 -10.97 1.59
C PHE A 8 12.25 -10.72 2.32
N GLY A 9 11.54 -9.65 1.98
CA GLY A 9 10.21 -9.40 2.49
C GLY A 9 9.13 -10.20 1.76
N GLY A 10 8.25 -10.89 2.52
CA GLY A 10 7.09 -11.60 2.00
C GLY A 10 7.30 -13.10 1.73
N ASP A 11 6.18 -13.79 1.43
CA ASP A 11 6.09 -15.26 1.38
C ASP A 11 6.82 -15.88 0.17
N ASN A 12 6.98 -15.11 -0.90
CA ASN A 12 7.56 -15.55 -2.19
C ASN A 12 8.97 -14.97 -2.42
N ALA A 13 9.59 -14.46 -1.37
CA ALA A 13 10.94 -13.92 -1.41
C ALA A 13 11.99 -15.04 -1.51
N PRO A 14 13.14 -14.82 -2.14
CA PRO A 14 13.49 -13.61 -2.90
C PRO A 14 13.09 -13.70 -4.38
N LEU A 15 12.67 -14.85 -4.90
CA LEU A 15 12.50 -15.11 -6.34
C LEU A 15 11.51 -14.15 -7.00
N GLU A 16 10.31 -14.01 -6.45
CA GLU A 16 9.27 -13.16 -7.04
C GLU A 16 9.63 -11.67 -6.91
N ILE A 17 10.39 -11.30 -5.87
CA ILE A 17 10.91 -9.93 -5.72
C ILE A 17 11.90 -9.61 -6.84
N ILE A 18 12.90 -10.48 -7.03
CA ILE A 18 13.94 -10.32 -8.08
C ILE A 18 13.30 -10.26 -9.47
N LYS A 19 12.36 -11.19 -9.76
CA LYS A 19 11.61 -11.18 -11.03
C LYS A 19 10.82 -9.90 -11.25
N GLY A 20 10.16 -9.38 -10.20
CA GLY A 20 9.40 -8.14 -10.28
C GLY A 20 10.30 -6.92 -10.54
N CYS A 21 11.47 -6.88 -9.92
CA CYS A 21 12.49 -5.87 -10.17
C CYS A 21 12.98 -5.90 -11.61
N ALA A 22 13.35 -7.08 -12.13
CA ALA A 22 13.78 -7.23 -13.53
C ALA A 22 12.70 -6.82 -14.53
N GLN A 23 11.42 -7.16 -14.26
CA GLN A 23 10.28 -6.72 -15.08
C GLN A 23 10.10 -5.21 -15.05
N ALA A 24 10.30 -4.55 -13.89
CA ALA A 24 10.22 -3.09 -13.81
C ALA A 24 11.36 -2.41 -14.58
N ILE A 25 12.59 -2.92 -14.45
CA ILE A 25 13.77 -2.45 -15.18
C ILE A 25 13.57 -2.56 -16.70
N SER A 26 12.93 -3.63 -17.17
CA SER A 26 12.67 -3.79 -18.62
C SER A 26 11.55 -2.88 -19.15
N GLU A 27 10.68 -2.37 -18.26
CA GLU A 27 9.57 -1.48 -18.61
C GLU A 27 9.95 0.01 -18.52
N PHE A 28 10.90 0.37 -17.63
CA PHE A 28 11.28 1.76 -17.35
C PHE A 28 12.79 1.99 -17.53
N ASP A 29 13.17 2.73 -18.56
CA ASP A 29 14.59 2.99 -18.88
C ASP A 29 15.29 3.92 -17.88
N ASP A 30 14.52 4.78 -17.20
CA ASP A 30 15.01 5.74 -16.20
C ASP A 30 15.19 5.13 -14.80
N LEU A 31 14.96 3.80 -14.66
CA LEU A 31 14.95 3.12 -13.37
C LEU A 31 16.25 2.34 -13.12
N SER A 32 16.76 2.41 -11.90
CA SER A 32 17.73 1.49 -11.31
C SER A 32 17.24 1.02 -9.95
N ILE A 33 17.70 -0.13 -9.48
CA ILE A 33 17.22 -0.75 -8.24
C ILE A 33 18.39 -1.09 -7.34
N ILE A 34 18.22 -0.88 -6.01
CA ILE A 34 19.05 -1.48 -4.98
C ILE A 34 18.23 -2.60 -4.33
N LEU A 35 18.68 -3.84 -4.45
CA LEU A 35 18.16 -4.97 -3.68
C LEU A 35 18.90 -5.08 -2.36
N THR A 36 18.18 -5.05 -1.24
CA THR A 36 18.75 -5.29 0.09
C THR A 36 18.51 -6.74 0.51
N GLY A 37 19.58 -7.46 0.93
CA GLY A 37 19.46 -8.84 1.39
C GLY A 37 20.74 -9.67 1.22
N ASP A 38 20.64 -10.97 1.46
CA ASP A 38 21.75 -11.92 1.31
C ASP A 38 22.18 -12.02 -0.18
N GLU A 39 23.31 -11.40 -0.51
CA GLU A 39 23.84 -11.35 -1.87
C GLU A 39 24.03 -12.72 -2.49
N GLY A 40 24.59 -13.68 -1.73
CA GLY A 40 24.83 -15.02 -2.22
C GLY A 40 23.54 -15.74 -2.62
N LYS A 41 22.48 -15.58 -1.83
CA LYS A 41 21.15 -16.14 -2.15
C LYS A 41 20.50 -15.42 -3.34
N ILE A 42 20.61 -14.09 -3.42
CA ILE A 42 20.07 -13.31 -4.55
C ILE A 42 20.73 -13.76 -5.85
N LEU A 43 22.06 -13.80 -5.90
CA LEU A 43 22.82 -14.22 -7.10
C LEU A 43 22.51 -15.66 -7.51
N LYS A 44 22.46 -16.59 -6.54
CA LYS A 44 22.09 -17.97 -6.78
C LYS A 44 20.70 -18.10 -7.39
N VAL A 45 19.67 -17.49 -6.78
CA VAL A 45 18.30 -17.58 -7.23
C VAL A 45 18.11 -16.90 -8.60
N ALA A 46 18.77 -15.77 -8.84
CA ALA A 46 18.75 -15.11 -10.14
C ALA A 46 19.36 -15.99 -11.24
N GLY A 47 20.52 -16.61 -10.98
CA GLY A 47 21.19 -17.52 -11.92
C GLY A 47 20.37 -18.77 -12.23
N GLU A 48 19.83 -19.46 -11.21
CA GLU A 48 19.01 -20.66 -11.38
C GLU A 48 17.71 -20.41 -12.18
N ASN A 49 17.20 -19.18 -12.17
CA ASN A 49 15.97 -18.79 -12.84
C ASN A 49 16.20 -17.92 -14.10
N ASN A 50 17.44 -17.72 -14.54
CA ASN A 50 17.82 -16.88 -15.67
C ASN A 50 17.23 -15.46 -15.61
N VAL A 51 17.22 -14.85 -14.42
CA VAL A 51 16.75 -13.47 -14.22
C VAL A 51 17.92 -12.52 -14.33
N SER A 52 17.84 -11.55 -15.28
CA SER A 52 18.85 -10.51 -15.43
C SER A 52 18.87 -9.58 -14.21
N LEU A 53 20.08 -9.22 -13.76
CA LEU A 53 20.34 -8.22 -12.73
C LEU A 53 20.88 -6.90 -13.36
N ASP A 54 20.67 -6.67 -14.63
CA ASP A 54 21.05 -5.41 -15.28
C ASP A 54 20.39 -4.22 -14.55
N ARG A 55 21.18 -3.17 -14.28
CA ARG A 55 20.77 -1.98 -13.50
C ARG A 55 20.23 -2.30 -12.09
N ILE A 56 20.56 -3.47 -11.53
CA ILE A 56 20.22 -3.88 -10.16
C ILE A 56 21.53 -4.03 -9.36
N GLU A 57 21.70 -3.19 -8.38
CA GLU A 57 22.77 -3.23 -7.38
C GLU A 57 22.31 -4.07 -6.18
N ILE A 58 23.18 -4.84 -5.57
CA ILE A 58 22.85 -5.62 -4.37
C ILE A 58 23.58 -5.00 -3.17
N HIS A 59 22.84 -4.68 -2.13
CA HIS A 59 23.38 -4.29 -0.84
C HIS A 59 23.21 -5.45 0.14
N HIS A 60 24.34 -6.07 0.50
CA HIS A 60 24.35 -7.27 1.33
C HIS A 60 23.81 -7.02 2.74
N CYS A 61 22.97 -7.91 3.23
CA CYS A 61 22.43 -7.94 4.60
C CYS A 61 22.37 -9.38 5.08
N THR A 62 22.56 -9.59 6.38
CA THR A 62 22.64 -10.95 6.95
C THR A 62 21.35 -11.42 7.62
N GLU A 63 20.46 -10.48 7.97
CA GLU A 63 19.26 -10.75 8.74
C GLU A 63 17.97 -10.52 7.93
N VAL A 64 16.86 -11.13 8.39
CA VAL A 64 15.52 -10.93 7.84
C VAL A 64 14.53 -10.71 8.99
N ILE A 65 13.64 -9.73 8.83
CA ILE A 65 12.49 -9.55 9.71
C ILE A 65 11.35 -10.43 9.21
N THR A 66 10.94 -11.38 10.04
CA THR A 66 9.84 -12.31 9.74
C THR A 66 8.48 -11.72 10.14
N MET A 67 7.38 -12.39 9.78
CA MET A 67 6.03 -11.95 10.18
C MET A 67 5.77 -12.15 11.69
N GLU A 68 6.56 -12.98 12.36
CA GLU A 68 6.47 -13.28 13.80
C GLU A 68 7.28 -12.32 14.67
N ASP A 69 8.21 -11.57 14.07
CA ASP A 69 9.01 -10.58 14.79
C ASP A 69 8.15 -9.40 15.24
N HIS A 70 8.46 -8.89 16.43
CA HIS A 70 7.87 -7.64 16.91
C HIS A 70 8.25 -6.47 15.97
N ALA A 71 7.33 -5.51 15.85
CA ALA A 71 7.52 -4.35 14.96
C ALA A 71 8.78 -3.54 15.25
N ASP A 72 9.22 -3.48 16.51
CA ASP A 72 10.41 -2.73 16.93
C ASP A 72 11.74 -3.43 16.58
N ALA A 73 11.70 -4.68 16.11
CA ALA A 73 12.88 -5.41 15.67
C ALA A 73 13.67 -4.64 14.59
N VAL A 74 13.00 -3.92 13.70
CA VAL A 74 13.60 -3.09 12.65
C VAL A 74 14.52 -1.98 13.19
N LEU A 75 14.29 -1.55 14.44
CA LEU A 75 15.07 -0.48 15.08
C LEU A 75 16.04 -0.99 16.15
N LYS A 76 15.73 -2.15 16.77
CA LYS A 76 16.42 -2.59 17.98
C LYS A 76 17.32 -3.82 17.75
N THR A 77 16.73 -4.93 17.33
CA THR A 77 17.36 -6.25 17.36
C THR A 77 17.87 -6.73 16.01
N LYS A 78 17.18 -6.35 14.88
CA LYS A 78 17.54 -6.78 13.52
C LYS A 78 17.94 -5.60 12.64
N LYS A 79 18.99 -4.91 13.05
CA LYS A 79 19.48 -3.70 12.37
C LYS A 79 20.17 -3.98 11.03
N ASP A 80 20.69 -5.19 10.85
CA ASP A 80 21.27 -5.68 9.60
C ASP A 80 20.27 -6.46 8.75
N SER A 81 18.98 -6.32 9.02
CA SER A 81 17.93 -6.90 8.19
C SER A 81 17.75 -6.13 6.89
N SER A 82 17.36 -6.85 5.83
CA SER A 82 17.09 -6.27 4.51
C SER A 82 16.12 -5.06 4.59
N MET A 83 15.10 -5.10 5.47
CA MET A 83 14.20 -3.99 5.71
C MET A 83 14.88 -2.80 6.41
N ALA A 84 15.63 -3.05 7.50
CA ALA A 84 16.26 -1.97 8.28
C ALA A 84 17.34 -1.26 7.46
N VAL A 85 18.16 -2.02 6.74
CA VAL A 85 19.22 -1.51 5.85
C VAL A 85 18.58 -0.72 4.71
N GLY A 86 17.52 -1.23 4.07
CA GLY A 86 16.82 -0.52 2.99
C GLY A 86 16.23 0.83 3.45
N LEU A 87 15.64 0.88 4.64
CA LEU A 87 15.17 2.14 5.24
C LEU A 87 16.33 3.11 5.55
N ASN A 88 17.49 2.59 5.99
CA ASN A 88 18.65 3.44 6.24
C ASN A 88 19.24 4.01 4.95
N LEU A 89 19.34 3.22 3.88
CA LEU A 89 19.73 3.68 2.54
C LEU A 89 18.77 4.77 2.01
N LEU A 90 17.45 4.58 2.19
CA LEU A 90 16.49 5.62 1.85
C LEU A 90 16.72 6.90 2.67
N LYS A 91 16.96 6.76 3.99
CA LYS A 91 17.22 7.88 4.90
C LYS A 91 18.46 8.67 4.49
N SER A 92 19.57 7.99 4.13
CA SER A 92 20.82 8.63 3.68
C SER A 92 20.71 9.27 2.30
N GLY A 93 19.64 8.99 1.53
CA GLY A 93 19.43 9.56 0.21
C GLY A 93 20.06 8.75 -0.93
N GLU A 94 20.39 7.49 -0.68
CA GLU A 94 20.94 6.59 -1.68
C GLU A 94 19.88 6.02 -2.63
N GLY A 95 18.60 6.27 -2.33
CA GLY A 95 17.47 5.97 -3.20
C GLY A 95 16.31 6.94 -3.01
N ASP A 96 15.39 6.91 -3.97
CA ASP A 96 14.23 7.82 -4.06
C ASP A 96 12.99 7.24 -3.36
N ALA A 97 12.87 5.91 -3.25
CA ALA A 97 11.79 5.21 -2.56
C ALA A 97 12.25 3.87 -2.00
N PHE A 98 11.52 3.34 -1.00
CA PHE A 98 11.73 2.01 -0.44
C PHE A 98 10.45 1.17 -0.52
N ILE A 99 10.61 -0.11 -0.92
CA ILE A 99 9.51 -1.06 -1.05
C ILE A 99 9.84 -2.34 -0.27
N SER A 100 8.90 -2.81 0.55
CA SER A 100 8.99 -4.11 1.21
C SER A 100 7.65 -4.86 1.18
N ALA A 101 7.69 -6.17 0.96
CA ALA A 101 6.54 -7.06 1.15
C ALA A 101 6.54 -7.73 2.54
N GLY A 102 7.51 -7.43 3.39
CA GLY A 102 7.69 -8.00 4.72
C GLY A 102 6.68 -7.53 5.78
N ASN A 103 7.04 -7.60 7.04
CA ASN A 103 6.22 -7.28 8.20
C ASN A 103 5.71 -5.83 8.17
N SER A 104 4.38 -5.63 8.08
CA SER A 104 3.75 -4.30 7.95
C SER A 104 3.98 -3.44 9.19
N GLY A 105 3.94 -4.02 10.39
CA GLY A 105 4.19 -3.29 11.64
C GLY A 105 5.61 -2.75 11.70
N ALA A 106 6.60 -3.58 11.35
CA ALA A 106 8.01 -3.19 11.31
C ALA A 106 8.24 -2.10 10.25
N LEU A 107 7.64 -2.21 9.07
CA LEU A 107 7.74 -1.21 8.01
C LEU A 107 7.15 0.13 8.43
N CYS A 108 5.93 0.14 9.00
CA CYS A 108 5.29 1.36 9.50
C CYS A 108 6.09 2.00 10.65
N MET A 109 6.63 1.18 11.56
CA MET A 109 7.49 1.67 12.64
C MET A 109 8.79 2.27 12.11
N GLY A 110 9.46 1.61 11.18
CA GLY A 110 10.66 2.10 10.51
C GLY A 110 10.40 3.41 9.73
N ALA A 111 9.30 3.48 8.98
CA ALA A 111 8.88 4.69 8.30
C ALA A 111 8.62 5.85 9.27
N THR A 112 7.97 5.58 10.42
CA THR A 112 7.63 6.61 11.41
C THR A 112 8.84 7.12 12.16
N LEU A 113 9.74 6.21 12.61
CA LEU A 113 10.80 6.53 13.57
C LEU A 113 12.17 6.70 12.92
N SER A 114 12.50 5.93 11.87
CA SER A 114 13.78 6.06 11.14
C SER A 114 13.69 7.12 10.04
N ILE A 115 12.69 7.04 9.16
CA ILE A 115 12.49 8.00 8.06
C ILE A 115 11.95 9.32 8.58
N LYS A 116 11.14 9.29 9.65
CA LYS A 116 10.42 10.42 10.24
C LYS A 116 9.21 10.85 9.39
N ARG A 117 8.56 11.92 9.82
CA ARG A 117 7.31 12.44 9.25
C ARG A 117 7.55 13.73 8.47
N ILE A 118 6.68 14.03 7.52
CA ILE A 118 6.56 15.36 6.94
C ILE A 118 6.28 16.35 8.09
N LYS A 119 6.90 17.52 8.06
CA LYS A 119 6.67 18.59 9.08
C LYS A 119 5.17 18.95 9.08
N GLY A 120 4.58 19.08 10.25
CA GLY A 120 3.15 19.32 10.44
C GLY A 120 2.31 18.05 10.56
N ILE A 121 2.71 16.92 9.99
CA ILE A 121 1.97 15.64 10.09
C ILE A 121 2.12 15.04 11.49
N LYS A 122 0.99 14.71 12.12
CA LYS A 122 0.94 14.11 13.46
C LYS A 122 1.31 12.63 13.44
N ARG A 123 0.80 11.87 12.47
CA ARG A 123 1.08 10.43 12.28
C ARG A 123 1.09 10.05 10.81
N PRO A 124 2.05 9.23 10.34
CA PRO A 124 1.93 8.56 9.05
C PRO A 124 0.80 7.55 9.07
N ALA A 125 0.19 7.29 7.92
CA ALA A 125 -0.91 6.36 7.75
C ALA A 125 -0.58 5.29 6.70
N PHE A 126 -0.96 4.04 6.97
CA PHE A 126 -0.90 2.95 5.99
C PHE A 126 -2.12 3.05 5.06
N SER A 127 -1.89 3.24 3.77
CA SER A 127 -2.96 3.71 2.87
C SER A 127 -3.12 2.83 1.63
N PRO A 128 -3.73 1.62 1.76
CA PRO A 128 -3.96 0.75 0.62
C PRO A 128 -5.03 1.29 -0.33
N VAL A 129 -4.83 1.07 -1.64
CA VAL A 129 -5.85 1.28 -2.67
C VAL A 129 -6.62 -0.02 -2.88
N MET A 130 -7.93 0.04 -2.74
CA MET A 130 -8.85 -1.09 -2.74
C MET A 130 -9.79 -1.04 -3.94
N PRO A 131 -10.14 -2.19 -4.55
CA PRO A 131 -11.11 -2.23 -5.64
C PRO A 131 -12.53 -1.87 -5.17
N SER A 132 -13.30 -1.27 -6.06
CA SER A 132 -14.73 -0.99 -5.87
C SER A 132 -15.53 -1.26 -7.13
N ALA A 133 -16.86 -1.16 -7.07
CA ALA A 133 -17.74 -1.48 -8.20
C ALA A 133 -17.44 -0.64 -9.46
N LYS A 134 -17.05 0.63 -9.29
CA LYS A 134 -16.78 1.57 -10.40
C LYS A 134 -15.29 1.96 -10.52
N GLY A 135 -14.38 1.18 -9.96
CA GLY A 135 -12.95 1.48 -10.00
C GLY A 135 -12.24 1.10 -8.70
N PHE A 136 -11.77 2.08 -7.95
CA PHE A 136 -11.03 1.87 -6.71
C PHE A 136 -11.23 3.05 -5.75
N PHE A 137 -10.91 2.84 -4.50
CA PHE A 137 -10.83 3.87 -3.46
C PHE A 137 -9.58 3.67 -2.61
N MET A 138 -9.12 4.71 -1.95
CA MET A 138 -8.02 4.63 -0.99
C MET A 138 -8.59 4.55 0.43
N LEU A 139 -8.14 3.58 1.21
CA LEU A 139 -8.45 3.48 2.64
C LEU A 139 -7.34 4.14 3.46
N VAL A 140 -7.67 5.07 4.32
CA VAL A 140 -6.73 5.80 5.19
C VAL A 140 -7.32 5.98 6.58
N ASP A 141 -6.86 5.33 7.60
CA ASP A 141 -5.68 4.48 7.83
C ASP A 141 -6.07 3.01 7.77
N GLY A 142 -5.28 2.21 7.06
CA GLY A 142 -5.48 0.76 6.93
C GLY A 142 -4.85 -0.08 8.07
N GLY A 143 -4.39 0.54 9.18
CA GLY A 143 -3.94 -0.21 10.35
C GLY A 143 -2.63 0.22 11.01
N ALA A 144 -2.10 1.40 10.72
CA ALA A 144 -0.89 1.90 11.37
C ALA A 144 -1.17 2.57 12.73
N ASN A 145 -2.36 3.18 12.92
CA ASN A 145 -2.70 3.96 14.10
C ASN A 145 -4.05 3.53 14.68
N VAL A 146 -4.03 2.72 15.73
CA VAL A 146 -5.25 2.23 16.38
C VAL A 146 -5.96 3.35 17.14
N ASP A 147 -5.20 4.14 17.90
CA ASP A 147 -5.72 5.28 18.65
C ASP A 147 -5.46 6.58 17.88
N CYS A 148 -6.53 7.23 17.45
CA CYS A 148 -6.48 8.47 16.70
C CYS A 148 -7.20 9.62 17.43
N ARG A 149 -6.85 10.85 17.04
CA ARG A 149 -7.59 12.07 17.38
C ARG A 149 -8.27 12.61 16.11
N PRO A 150 -9.35 13.39 16.22
CA PRO A 150 -10.06 13.92 15.06
C PRO A 150 -9.16 14.64 14.04
N GLU A 151 -8.19 15.42 14.52
CA GLU A 151 -7.26 16.16 13.65
C GLU A 151 -6.30 15.23 12.88
N MET A 152 -6.07 14.00 13.37
CA MET A 152 -5.29 13.02 12.61
C MET A 152 -6.08 12.51 11.42
N LEU A 153 -7.39 12.26 11.59
CA LEU A 153 -8.26 11.83 10.50
C LEU A 153 -8.42 12.91 9.44
N LEU A 154 -8.47 14.19 9.84
CA LEU A 154 -8.42 15.30 8.87
C LEU A 154 -7.12 15.27 8.07
N GLN A 155 -5.97 15.08 8.73
CA GLN A 155 -4.69 14.96 8.02
C GLN A 155 -4.65 13.73 7.09
N PHE A 156 -5.24 12.60 7.51
CA PHE A 156 -5.38 11.40 6.66
C PHE A 156 -6.20 11.70 5.41
N ALA A 157 -7.31 12.44 5.56
CA ALA A 157 -8.14 12.88 4.46
C ALA A 157 -7.37 13.75 3.46
N VAL A 158 -6.62 14.75 3.95
CA VAL A 158 -5.77 15.62 3.14
C VAL A 158 -4.72 14.81 2.38
N MET A 159 -3.97 13.95 3.09
CA MET A 159 -2.93 13.12 2.46
C MET A 159 -3.49 12.17 1.42
N GLY A 160 -4.63 11.51 1.71
CA GLY A 160 -5.32 10.63 0.78
C GLY A 160 -5.83 11.38 -0.46
N SER A 161 -6.40 12.56 -0.27
CA SER A 161 -6.90 13.42 -1.35
C SER A 161 -5.77 13.85 -2.29
N VAL A 162 -4.65 14.32 -1.76
CA VAL A 162 -3.46 14.68 -2.55
C VAL A 162 -2.93 13.48 -3.33
N TYR A 163 -2.83 12.31 -2.69
CA TYR A 163 -2.39 11.08 -3.38
C TYR A 163 -3.32 10.71 -4.53
N MET A 164 -4.64 10.69 -4.28
CA MET A 164 -5.62 10.33 -5.31
C MET A 164 -5.61 11.33 -6.47
N GLU A 165 -5.39 12.61 -6.19
CA GLU A 165 -5.31 13.63 -7.23
C GLU A 165 -3.98 13.58 -8.01
N LYS A 166 -2.85 13.60 -7.29
CA LYS A 166 -1.53 13.78 -7.94
C LYS A 166 -0.96 12.49 -8.50
N VAL A 167 -1.18 11.35 -7.82
CA VAL A 167 -0.64 10.04 -8.22
C VAL A 167 -1.66 9.26 -9.05
N MET A 168 -2.90 9.14 -8.55
CA MET A 168 -3.95 8.33 -9.20
C MET A 168 -4.75 9.11 -10.25
N LYS A 169 -4.50 10.43 -10.41
CA LYS A 169 -5.11 11.33 -11.42
C LYS A 169 -6.63 11.47 -11.31
N ILE A 170 -7.20 11.30 -10.12
CA ILE A 170 -8.61 11.56 -9.84
C ILE A 170 -8.78 13.04 -9.46
N LYS A 171 -9.45 13.80 -10.31
CA LYS A 171 -9.72 15.23 -10.05
C LYS A 171 -10.73 15.40 -8.93
N ASN A 172 -10.41 16.26 -7.95
CA ASN A 172 -11.29 16.60 -6.83
C ASN A 172 -11.88 15.36 -6.14
N PRO A 173 -11.02 14.46 -5.57
CA PRO A 173 -11.44 13.17 -5.05
C PRO A 173 -12.45 13.34 -3.91
N ARG A 174 -13.49 12.52 -3.92
CA ARG A 174 -14.54 12.50 -2.90
C ARG A 174 -14.00 11.84 -1.64
N VAL A 175 -14.09 12.54 -0.52
CA VAL A 175 -13.66 12.09 0.81
C VAL A 175 -14.85 11.65 1.63
N GLY A 176 -14.87 10.41 2.11
CA GLY A 176 -15.90 9.87 3.01
C GLY A 176 -15.33 9.48 4.36
N LEU A 177 -16.10 9.65 5.42
CA LEU A 177 -15.76 9.17 6.77
C LEU A 177 -16.48 7.83 7.02
N ALA A 178 -15.73 6.76 7.27
CA ALA A 178 -16.32 5.46 7.64
C ALA A 178 -17.12 5.60 8.93
N ASN A 179 -18.40 5.22 8.93
CA ASN A 179 -19.26 5.37 10.11
C ASN A 179 -20.36 4.29 10.13
N VAL A 180 -21.11 4.23 11.23
CA VAL A 180 -22.22 3.30 11.46
C VAL A 180 -23.55 3.75 10.85
N GLY A 181 -23.63 4.96 10.29
CA GLY A 181 -24.79 5.55 9.64
C GLY A 181 -24.39 6.81 8.88
N THR A 182 -25.26 7.26 7.96
CA THR A 182 -24.97 8.40 7.07
C THR A 182 -25.22 9.76 7.68
N GLU A 183 -26.04 9.85 8.75
CA GLU A 183 -26.40 11.11 9.38
C GLU A 183 -25.24 11.73 10.16
N GLU A 184 -25.15 13.06 10.23
CA GLU A 184 -24.06 13.81 10.87
C GLU A 184 -23.82 13.44 12.32
N HIS A 185 -24.91 13.12 13.07
CA HIS A 185 -24.86 12.81 14.49
C HIS A 185 -24.46 11.35 14.81
N LYS A 186 -24.24 10.52 13.77
CA LYS A 186 -23.86 9.11 13.98
C LYS A 186 -22.41 8.96 14.45
N GLY A 187 -22.17 7.81 15.10
CA GLY A 187 -20.87 7.49 15.69
C GLY A 187 -20.74 8.06 17.10
N ASN A 188 -19.61 7.79 17.72
CA ASN A 188 -19.24 8.34 19.03
C ASN A 188 -18.70 9.78 18.89
N GLU A 189 -18.38 10.44 20.01
CA GLU A 189 -17.86 11.80 20.05
C GLU A 189 -16.65 12.02 19.15
N PHE A 190 -15.76 11.03 19.05
CA PHE A 190 -14.59 11.08 18.18
C PHE A 190 -14.97 11.21 16.70
N TYR A 191 -15.93 10.40 16.22
CA TYR A 191 -16.39 10.45 14.82
C TYR A 191 -17.21 11.71 14.52
N GLN A 192 -18.04 12.17 15.47
CA GLN A 192 -18.80 13.43 15.33
C GLN A 192 -17.87 14.65 15.26
N ALA A 193 -16.83 14.70 16.09
CA ALA A 193 -15.81 15.76 16.03
C ALA A 193 -15.02 15.70 14.71
N THR A 194 -14.67 14.50 14.23
CA THR A 194 -14.01 14.31 12.93
C THR A 194 -14.89 14.77 11.77
N TYR A 195 -16.19 14.42 11.79
CA TYR A 195 -17.15 14.85 10.78
C TYR A 195 -17.19 16.38 10.66
N LYS A 196 -17.25 17.08 11.80
CA LYS A 196 -17.26 18.54 11.83
C LYS A 196 -16.00 19.12 11.19
N LEU A 197 -14.81 18.63 11.55
CA LEU A 197 -13.54 19.08 10.96
C LEU A 197 -13.50 18.86 9.45
N LEU A 198 -13.94 17.69 8.97
CA LEU A 198 -13.99 17.37 7.53
C LEU A 198 -14.98 18.26 6.78
N LYS A 199 -16.15 18.55 7.37
CA LYS A 199 -17.18 19.41 6.79
C LYS A 199 -16.74 20.87 6.67
N GLU A 200 -15.94 21.35 7.62
CA GLU A 200 -15.36 22.70 7.65
C GLU A 200 -14.10 22.86 6.78
N SER A 201 -13.53 21.75 6.29
CA SER A 201 -12.31 21.74 5.46
C SER A 201 -12.60 22.09 4.00
N ASN A 202 -11.52 22.38 3.24
CA ASN A 202 -11.60 22.60 1.79
C ASN A 202 -11.67 21.31 0.96
N LEU A 203 -11.83 20.14 1.59
CA LEU A 203 -11.91 18.85 0.92
C LEU A 203 -13.30 18.64 0.30
N ASN A 204 -13.38 17.84 -0.76
CA ASN A 204 -14.64 17.38 -1.33
C ASN A 204 -15.27 16.30 -0.43
N PHE A 205 -15.67 16.71 0.77
CA PHE A 205 -16.25 15.81 1.77
C PHE A 205 -17.69 15.45 1.42
N VAL A 206 -17.95 14.14 1.27
CA VAL A 206 -19.27 13.59 0.89
C VAL A 206 -20.07 13.07 2.08
N GLY A 207 -19.57 13.24 3.31
CA GLY A 207 -20.24 12.82 4.54
C GLY A 207 -19.81 11.45 5.04
N ASN A 208 -20.61 10.86 5.93
CA ASN A 208 -20.42 9.53 6.47
C ASN A 208 -20.71 8.46 5.41
N VAL A 209 -19.92 7.37 5.43
CA VAL A 209 -20.04 6.21 4.54
C VAL A 209 -20.24 4.95 5.40
N GLU A 210 -21.36 4.25 5.19
CA GLU A 210 -21.61 2.97 5.85
C GLU A 210 -20.79 1.84 5.22
N GLY A 211 -20.47 0.81 6.01
CA GLY A 211 -19.69 -0.34 5.55
C GLY A 211 -20.21 -1.01 4.28
N ARG A 212 -21.54 -1.08 4.11
CA ARG A 212 -22.18 -1.67 2.90
C ARG A 212 -21.98 -0.84 1.63
N ASP A 213 -21.74 0.47 1.77
CA ASP A 213 -21.64 1.41 0.63
C ASP A 213 -20.18 1.55 0.15
N ILE A 214 -19.20 1.13 0.97
CA ILE A 214 -17.78 1.16 0.62
C ILE A 214 -17.51 0.47 -0.73
N PRO A 215 -17.92 -0.80 -0.95
CA PRO A 215 -17.70 -1.47 -2.23
C PRO A 215 -18.47 -0.86 -3.40
N GLN A 216 -19.48 -0.01 -3.15
CA GLN A 216 -20.30 0.63 -4.18
C GLN A 216 -19.70 1.92 -4.76
N SER A 217 -18.46 2.27 -4.40
CA SER A 217 -17.78 3.51 -4.83
C SER A 217 -18.45 4.78 -4.26
N ALA A 218 -18.81 4.75 -2.98
CA ALA A 218 -19.40 5.90 -2.29
C ALA A 218 -18.42 7.09 -2.22
N CYS A 219 -17.11 6.82 -2.09
CA CYS A 219 -16.05 7.82 -2.06
C CYS A 219 -14.80 7.33 -2.79
N ASP A 220 -13.84 8.22 -2.99
CA ASP A 220 -12.53 7.93 -3.59
C ASP A 220 -11.44 7.81 -2.51
N VAL A 221 -11.63 8.47 -1.37
CA VAL A 221 -10.83 8.36 -0.15
C VAL A 221 -11.75 8.03 1.01
N LEU A 222 -11.57 6.88 1.63
CA LEU A 222 -12.29 6.47 2.83
C LEU A 222 -11.40 6.67 4.05
N VAL A 223 -11.83 7.53 4.97
CA VAL A 223 -11.06 7.89 6.17
C VAL A 223 -11.61 7.18 7.39
N CYS A 224 -10.72 6.63 8.21
CA CYS A 224 -11.03 6.03 9.50
C CYS A 224 -9.77 5.94 10.38
N ASP A 225 -9.93 5.54 11.63
CA ASP A 225 -8.81 5.08 12.46
C ASP A 225 -8.27 3.72 11.99
N GLY A 226 -7.03 3.38 12.42
CA GLY A 226 -6.38 2.17 11.95
C GLY A 226 -7.02 0.87 12.45
N PHE A 227 -7.75 0.87 13.58
CA PHE A 227 -8.48 -0.31 14.03
C PHE A 227 -9.64 -0.62 13.07
N THR A 228 -10.46 0.39 12.80
CA THR A 228 -11.60 0.30 11.86
C THR A 228 -11.09 -0.04 10.45
N GLY A 229 -10.05 0.64 10.00
CA GLY A 229 -9.50 0.43 8.66
C GLY A 229 -8.88 -0.95 8.47
N ASN A 230 -8.16 -1.47 9.45
CA ASN A 230 -7.63 -2.84 9.37
C ASN A 230 -8.75 -3.89 9.37
N LEU A 231 -9.82 -3.67 10.13
CA LEU A 231 -10.99 -4.54 10.12
C LEU A 231 -11.67 -4.53 8.75
N ILE A 232 -11.90 -3.34 8.16
CA ILE A 232 -12.45 -3.18 6.80
C ILE A 232 -11.55 -3.91 5.79
N LEU A 233 -10.24 -3.64 5.81
CA LEU A 233 -9.26 -4.24 4.90
C LEU A 233 -9.31 -5.77 4.94
N LYS A 234 -9.20 -6.35 6.14
CA LYS A 234 -9.15 -7.80 6.32
C LYS A 234 -10.49 -8.49 6.01
N THR A 235 -11.61 -7.85 6.34
CA THR A 235 -12.94 -8.35 5.95
C THR A 235 -13.09 -8.33 4.43
N TYR A 236 -12.67 -7.26 3.79
CA TYR A 236 -12.74 -7.11 2.33
C TYR A 236 -11.90 -8.18 1.62
N GLU A 237 -10.66 -8.38 2.06
CA GLU A 237 -9.77 -9.44 1.57
C GLU A 237 -10.39 -10.84 1.77
N GLY A 238 -10.90 -11.12 2.97
CA GLY A 238 -11.50 -12.42 3.32
C GLY A 238 -12.75 -12.73 2.50
N VAL A 239 -13.66 -11.78 2.35
CA VAL A 239 -14.87 -11.95 1.52
C VAL A 239 -14.50 -12.17 0.06
N ALA A 240 -13.54 -11.42 -0.48
CA ALA A 240 -13.08 -11.60 -1.85
C ALA A 240 -12.50 -13.01 -2.07
N MET A 241 -11.70 -13.52 -1.13
CA MET A 241 -11.17 -14.89 -1.20
C MET A 241 -12.28 -15.95 -1.19
N VAL A 242 -13.26 -15.83 -0.29
CA VAL A 242 -14.40 -16.78 -0.20
C VAL A 242 -15.21 -16.77 -1.50
N VAL A 243 -15.60 -15.59 -2.00
CA VAL A 243 -16.36 -15.47 -3.26
C VAL A 243 -15.60 -16.07 -4.44
N MET A 244 -14.30 -15.80 -4.56
CA MET A 244 -13.48 -16.39 -5.64
C MET A 244 -13.33 -17.90 -5.52
N GLN A 245 -13.26 -18.44 -4.29
CA GLN A 245 -13.23 -19.89 -4.06
C GLN A 245 -14.56 -20.54 -4.43
N GLU A 246 -15.69 -19.93 -4.06
CA GLU A 246 -17.02 -20.46 -4.42
C GLU A 246 -17.26 -20.41 -5.94
N ILE A 247 -16.86 -19.36 -6.62
CA ILE A 247 -16.86 -19.28 -8.10
C ILE A 247 -16.05 -20.45 -8.68
N LYS A 248 -14.86 -20.70 -8.15
CA LYS A 248 -14.02 -21.82 -8.58
C LYS A 248 -14.69 -23.15 -8.34
N ASN A 249 -15.25 -23.39 -7.15
CA ASN A 249 -15.95 -24.62 -6.80
C ASN A 249 -17.14 -24.88 -7.73
N MET A 250 -17.94 -23.85 -8.03
CA MET A 250 -19.08 -23.94 -8.94
C MET A 250 -18.68 -24.43 -10.34
N PHE A 251 -17.56 -23.93 -10.87
CA PHE A 251 -17.09 -24.33 -12.21
C PHE A 251 -16.38 -25.68 -12.23
N TYR A 252 -15.63 -26.05 -11.20
CA TYR A 252 -14.83 -27.28 -11.19
C TYR A 252 -15.54 -28.48 -10.58
N GLY A 253 -16.73 -28.29 -9.98
CA GLY A 253 -17.51 -29.34 -9.33
C GLY A 253 -18.17 -30.38 -10.28
N SER A 254 -18.22 -30.08 -11.61
CA SER A 254 -18.84 -31.01 -12.58
C SER A 254 -18.19 -30.87 -13.97
N ILE A 255 -18.42 -31.87 -14.83
CA ILE A 255 -17.96 -31.86 -16.24
C ILE A 255 -18.62 -30.69 -16.99
N ARG A 256 -19.91 -30.45 -16.78
CA ARG A 256 -20.64 -29.30 -17.37
C ARG A 256 -20.02 -27.97 -16.90
N GLY A 257 -19.70 -27.87 -15.61
CA GLY A 257 -19.04 -26.70 -15.05
C GLY A 257 -17.68 -26.42 -15.70
N LYS A 258 -16.86 -27.45 -15.92
CA LYS A 258 -15.54 -27.33 -16.58
C LYS A 258 -15.64 -26.79 -18.02
N VAL A 259 -16.63 -27.32 -18.78
CA VAL A 259 -16.92 -26.82 -20.14
C VAL A 259 -17.36 -25.36 -20.11
N SER A 260 -18.29 -25.02 -19.21
CA SER A 260 -18.76 -23.63 -19.03
C SER A 260 -17.61 -22.70 -18.58
N ALA A 261 -16.72 -23.18 -17.70
CA ALA A 261 -15.53 -22.43 -17.27
C ALA A 261 -14.65 -22.05 -18.45
N ALA A 262 -14.43 -22.92 -19.41
CA ALA A 262 -13.63 -22.64 -20.60
C ALA A 262 -14.22 -21.47 -21.44
N LEU A 263 -15.54 -21.41 -21.56
CA LEU A 263 -16.24 -20.36 -22.28
C LEU A 263 -16.17 -19.00 -21.59
N VAL A 264 -16.28 -18.95 -20.25
CA VAL A 264 -16.31 -17.71 -19.48
C VAL A 264 -14.94 -17.31 -18.91
N LEU A 265 -13.90 -18.12 -19.13
CA LEU A 265 -12.56 -17.89 -18.59
C LEU A 265 -11.98 -16.49 -18.88
N PRO A 266 -12.14 -15.90 -20.10
CA PRO A 266 -11.67 -14.54 -20.36
C PRO A 266 -12.31 -13.49 -19.45
N ASP A 267 -13.62 -13.63 -19.19
CA ASP A 267 -14.35 -12.66 -18.36
C ASP A 267 -14.07 -12.86 -16.87
N LEU A 268 -13.90 -14.10 -16.44
CA LEU A 268 -13.41 -14.41 -15.08
C LEU A 268 -12.01 -13.84 -14.83
N LYS A 269 -11.11 -13.91 -15.81
CA LYS A 269 -9.78 -13.29 -15.72
C LYS A 269 -9.87 -11.76 -15.61
N LYS A 270 -10.77 -11.12 -16.37
CA LYS A 270 -11.02 -9.66 -16.26
C LYS A 270 -11.59 -9.30 -14.88
N LEU A 271 -12.59 -10.06 -14.40
CA LEU A 271 -13.16 -9.87 -13.07
C LEU A 271 -12.10 -10.00 -11.97
N LYS A 272 -11.32 -11.10 -12.01
CA LYS A 272 -10.21 -11.30 -11.07
C LYS A 272 -9.24 -10.13 -11.08
N LYS A 273 -8.79 -9.68 -12.26
CA LYS A 273 -7.88 -8.53 -12.40
C LYS A 273 -8.48 -7.25 -11.82
N ARG A 274 -9.78 -7.00 -12.01
CA ARG A 274 -10.46 -5.82 -11.49
C ARG A 274 -10.59 -5.85 -9.96
N LEU A 275 -10.82 -7.04 -9.37
CA LEU A 275 -10.95 -7.22 -7.93
C LEU A 275 -9.61 -7.44 -7.21
N ASP A 276 -8.52 -7.58 -7.95
CA ASP A 276 -7.20 -7.82 -7.38
C ASP A 276 -6.56 -6.49 -6.96
N HIS A 277 -6.52 -6.26 -5.65
CA HIS A 277 -5.85 -5.09 -5.06
C HIS A 277 -4.36 -4.98 -5.44
N ASN A 278 -3.70 -6.10 -5.78
CA ASN A 278 -2.33 -6.11 -6.26
C ASN A 278 -2.15 -5.39 -7.61
N THR A 279 -3.24 -5.17 -8.36
CA THR A 279 -3.23 -4.42 -9.63
C THR A 279 -2.86 -2.95 -9.41
N TYR A 280 -3.22 -2.38 -8.26
CA TYR A 280 -2.99 -0.97 -7.94
C TYR A 280 -1.59 -0.67 -7.36
N GLY A 281 -0.76 -1.71 -7.20
CA GLY A 281 0.61 -1.58 -6.71
C GLY A 281 0.72 -1.75 -5.20
N GLY A 282 1.75 -1.12 -4.62
CA GLY A 282 1.96 -1.13 -3.17
C GLY A 282 1.15 -0.04 -2.47
N ALA A 283 0.87 -0.25 -1.17
CA ALA A 283 0.25 0.74 -0.32
C ALA A 283 1.32 1.72 0.22
N PRO A 284 1.19 3.02 0.02
CA PRO A 284 2.10 4.00 0.61
C PRO A 284 1.90 4.11 2.13
N VAL A 285 2.98 4.43 2.82
CA VAL A 285 2.95 4.97 4.19
C VAL A 285 2.89 6.49 4.06
N LEU A 286 1.68 7.04 3.88
CA LEU A 286 1.46 8.47 3.69
C LEU A 286 1.89 9.26 4.92
N GLY A 287 2.49 10.43 4.72
CA GLY A 287 2.98 11.28 5.80
C GLY A 287 4.40 10.96 6.27
N ALA A 288 5.04 9.91 5.79
CA ALA A 288 6.48 9.71 5.93
C ALA A 288 7.24 10.76 5.09
N SER A 289 8.39 11.24 5.60
CA SER A 289 9.18 12.30 4.93
C SER A 289 9.92 11.84 3.68
N LYS A 290 9.94 10.54 3.41
CA LYS A 290 10.41 9.92 2.17
C LYS A 290 9.48 8.78 1.75
N PRO A 291 9.42 8.43 0.46
CA PRO A 291 8.48 7.44 -0.06
C PRO A 291 8.77 6.02 0.47
N VAL A 292 7.83 5.46 1.23
CA VAL A 292 7.87 4.08 1.73
C VAL A 292 6.60 3.37 1.30
N PHE A 293 6.74 2.19 0.71
CA PHE A 293 5.64 1.40 0.16
C PHE A 293 5.63 -0.03 0.70
N LYS A 294 4.44 -0.52 1.01
CA LYS A 294 4.17 -1.90 1.40
C LYS A 294 3.57 -2.66 0.22
N ALA A 295 4.26 -3.66 -0.28
CA ALA A 295 3.65 -4.67 -1.14
C ALA A 295 2.99 -5.77 -0.28
N HIS A 296 1.98 -6.47 -0.81
CA HIS A 296 1.30 -7.56 -0.09
C HIS A 296 2.28 -8.70 0.24
N GLY A 297 2.10 -9.39 1.38
CA GLY A 297 2.98 -10.49 1.81
C GLY A 297 3.06 -11.62 0.77
N SER A 298 1.95 -11.97 0.13
CA SER A 298 1.89 -12.97 -0.95
C SER A 298 2.23 -12.42 -2.34
N ALA A 299 2.87 -11.25 -2.44
CA ALA A 299 3.21 -10.59 -3.70
C ALA A 299 3.97 -11.52 -4.66
N LYS A 300 3.57 -11.47 -5.92
CA LYS A 300 4.28 -12.09 -7.05
C LYS A 300 4.98 -11.02 -7.88
N ALA A 301 5.79 -11.42 -8.83
CA ALA A 301 6.59 -10.53 -9.67
C ALA A 301 5.79 -9.34 -10.25
N VAL A 302 4.58 -9.60 -10.76
CA VAL A 302 3.70 -8.53 -11.29
C VAL A 302 3.30 -7.52 -10.21
N THR A 303 3.04 -7.97 -8.98
CA THR A 303 2.69 -7.10 -7.85
C THR A 303 3.88 -6.21 -7.47
N ILE A 304 5.08 -6.80 -7.40
CA ILE A 304 6.32 -6.05 -7.11
C ILE A 304 6.59 -5.03 -8.21
N LYS A 305 6.48 -5.42 -9.48
CA LYS A 305 6.58 -4.48 -10.62
C LYS A 305 5.60 -3.31 -10.48
N ASN A 306 4.34 -3.59 -10.14
CA ASN A 306 3.33 -2.56 -9.94
C ASN A 306 3.65 -1.66 -8.73
N ALA A 307 4.20 -2.22 -7.64
CA ALA A 307 4.64 -1.43 -6.48
C ALA A 307 5.80 -0.49 -6.86
N ILE A 308 6.73 -0.95 -7.68
CA ILE A 308 7.83 -0.12 -8.20
C ILE A 308 7.25 0.99 -9.09
N ARG A 309 6.33 0.67 -10.01
CA ARG A 309 5.68 1.66 -10.86
C ARG A 309 4.98 2.75 -10.05
N ILE A 310 4.15 2.38 -9.07
CA ILE A 310 3.40 3.37 -8.28
C ILE A 310 4.31 4.21 -7.39
N SER A 311 5.40 3.62 -6.85
CA SER A 311 6.39 4.38 -6.09
C SER A 311 7.14 5.38 -6.98
N ARG A 312 7.44 5.01 -8.22
CA ARG A 312 8.00 5.92 -9.23
C ARG A 312 7.04 7.07 -9.55
N ASP A 313 5.76 6.75 -9.80
CA ASP A 313 4.73 7.77 -10.08
C ASP A 313 4.54 8.72 -8.89
N TYR A 314 4.64 8.21 -7.66
CA TYR A 314 4.59 9.00 -6.42
C TYR A 314 5.75 10.00 -6.32
N VAL A 315 6.97 9.56 -6.62
CA VAL A 315 8.16 10.41 -6.63
C VAL A 315 8.07 11.47 -7.73
N LEU A 316 7.70 11.06 -8.95
CA LEU A 316 7.55 11.99 -10.09
C LEU A 316 6.45 13.03 -9.89
N ALA A 317 5.41 12.70 -9.14
CA ALA A 317 4.33 13.62 -8.80
C ALA A 317 4.70 14.59 -7.66
N ASP A 318 5.88 14.48 -7.08
CA ASP A 318 6.29 15.22 -5.87
C ASP A 318 5.22 15.17 -4.77
N ALA A 319 4.63 13.99 -4.55
CA ALA A 319 3.48 13.84 -3.65
C ALA A 319 3.79 14.30 -2.21
N ILE A 320 5.04 14.13 -1.74
CA ILE A 320 5.49 14.62 -0.43
C ILE A 320 5.49 16.15 -0.38
N GLY A 321 6.02 16.81 -1.40
CA GLY A 321 6.03 18.27 -1.51
C GLY A 321 4.60 18.84 -1.59
N GLU A 322 3.72 18.21 -2.37
CA GLU A 322 2.32 18.60 -2.48
C GLU A 322 1.55 18.41 -1.14
N ILE A 323 1.73 17.30 -0.44
CA ILE A 323 1.18 17.09 0.91
C ILE A 323 1.70 18.17 1.87
N SER A 324 3.02 18.43 1.85
CA SER A 324 3.65 19.42 2.73
C SER A 324 3.11 20.83 2.48
N LYS A 325 2.85 21.22 1.22
CA LYS A 325 2.26 22.51 0.87
C LYS A 325 0.87 22.68 1.48
N VAL A 326 -0.01 21.66 1.30
CA VAL A 326 -1.39 21.75 1.81
C VAL A 326 -1.41 21.79 3.34
N ILE A 327 -0.65 20.91 4.01
CA ILE A 327 -0.61 20.87 5.48
C ILE A 327 -0.08 22.18 6.10
N ASN A 328 0.96 22.79 5.50
CA ASN A 328 1.54 24.03 6.05
C ASN A 328 0.81 25.29 5.57
N SER A 329 -0.15 25.23 4.66
CA SER A 329 -1.00 26.36 4.27
C SER A 329 -2.24 26.52 5.15
N GLU A 330 -2.55 25.53 5.99
CA GLU A 330 -3.67 25.56 6.94
C GLU A 330 -3.23 26.03 8.35
N ASP A 331 -1.92 26.22 8.58
CA ASP A 331 -1.35 26.87 9.79
C ASP A 331 -1.21 28.40 9.53
#